data_1be52df60bc9054c3b93736924e7f2a7
#
_entry.id   1be52df60bc9054c3b93736924e7f2a7
#
_cell.length_a   1.000
_cell.length_b   1.000
_cell.length_c   1.000
_cell.angle_alpha   90.00
_cell.angle_beta   90.00
_cell.angle_gamma   90.00
#
_symmetry.space_group_name_H-M   'P 1'
#
loop_
_entity.id
_entity.type
_entity.pdbx_description
1 polymer ?
#
loop_
_entity_poly.entity_id
_entity_poly.type
_entity_poly.pdbx_seq_one_letter_code
_entity_poly.pdbx_strand_id
1 'polypeptide(L)'
;MKKFILDLTVNSVEALSDKHVLIKLTDDKPLPEMLPGQFVEIRVDNSPSTFLRRPISINNVDYDANELWLLVAAVGEGTKRLQQLKKGDLLNCVLPLGNSFTMPTDASHKVLLVGGGVGVAPLLYFGKKLKAMGVEPTFLLGARTAKDVLEKPLFEEVGRVLITT
;
A
#
# COMPACT_ATOMS: atom_id res chain seq x y z
N MET A 1 -7.87 -12.96 12.85
CA MET A 1 -7.63 -13.21 11.40
C MET A 1 -6.46 -14.16 11.23
N LYS A 2 -6.53 -15.10 10.30
CA LYS A 2 -5.46 -16.06 9.99
C LYS A 2 -4.30 -15.32 9.30
N LYS A 3 -3.06 -15.69 9.66
CA LYS A 3 -1.82 -15.17 9.06
C LYS A 3 -1.22 -16.22 8.14
N PHE A 4 -0.57 -15.77 7.08
CA PHE A 4 0.01 -16.63 6.06
C PHE A 4 1.46 -16.25 5.81
N ILE A 5 2.26 -17.19 5.35
CA ILE A 5 3.57 -16.96 4.75
C ILE A 5 3.42 -17.40 3.29
N LEU A 6 3.55 -16.45 2.36
CA LEU A 6 3.37 -16.69 0.94
C LEU A 6 4.59 -16.17 0.16
N ASP A 7 4.94 -16.89 -0.90
CA ASP A 7 5.87 -16.42 -1.91
C ASP A 7 5.06 -15.83 -3.07
N LEU A 8 4.87 -14.50 -3.02
CA LEU A 8 4.08 -13.79 -4.03
C LEU A 8 4.95 -13.41 -5.22
N THR A 9 4.36 -13.47 -6.40
CA THR A 9 5.03 -13.08 -7.65
C THR A 9 4.87 -11.58 -7.90
N VAL A 10 5.96 -10.90 -8.22
CA VAL A 10 5.93 -9.50 -8.68
C VAL A 10 5.28 -9.44 -10.06
N ASN A 11 4.10 -8.84 -10.13
CA ASN A 11 3.39 -8.59 -11.40
C ASN A 11 3.90 -7.32 -12.09
N SER A 12 4.15 -6.24 -11.31
CA SER A 12 4.75 -5.02 -11.82
C SER A 12 5.47 -4.23 -10.74
N VAL A 13 6.42 -3.41 -11.15
CA VAL A 13 7.08 -2.38 -10.35
C VAL A 13 7.02 -1.08 -11.11
N GLU A 14 6.35 -0.08 -10.57
CA GLU A 14 6.17 1.24 -11.15
C GLU A 14 6.94 2.27 -10.34
N ALA A 15 7.87 3.00 -10.96
CA ALA A 15 8.58 4.10 -10.32
C ALA A 15 7.67 5.33 -10.28
N LEU A 16 7.29 5.78 -9.08
CA LEU A 16 6.52 7.01 -8.89
C LEU A 16 7.42 8.22 -8.72
N SER A 17 8.64 8.00 -8.23
CA SER A 17 9.72 8.99 -8.13
C SER A 17 11.06 8.25 -7.96
N ASP A 18 12.17 9.00 -7.86
CA ASP A 18 13.50 8.42 -7.59
C ASP A 18 13.54 7.56 -6.31
N LYS A 19 12.63 7.80 -5.37
CA LYS A 19 12.62 7.16 -4.04
C LYS A 19 11.34 6.38 -3.73
N HIS A 20 10.36 6.38 -4.62
CA HIS A 20 9.09 5.71 -4.35
C HIS A 20 8.72 4.79 -5.51
N VAL A 21 8.33 3.57 -5.16
CA VAL A 21 7.85 2.58 -6.13
C VAL A 21 6.52 1.98 -5.65
N LEU A 22 5.65 1.71 -6.59
CA LEU A 22 4.46 0.90 -6.39
C LEU A 22 4.76 -0.51 -6.91
N ILE A 23 4.73 -1.49 -6.00
CA ILE A 23 4.94 -2.90 -6.32
C ILE A 23 3.58 -3.58 -6.28
N LYS A 24 3.21 -4.26 -7.36
CA LYS A 24 2.02 -5.09 -7.41
C LYS A 24 2.41 -6.55 -7.39
N LEU A 25 1.84 -7.29 -6.44
CA LEU A 25 2.11 -8.71 -6.20
C LEU A 25 0.88 -9.53 -6.50
N THR A 26 1.06 -10.75 -6.98
CA THR A 26 -0.02 -11.71 -7.24
C THR A 26 0.36 -13.11 -6.77
N ASP A 27 -0.61 -14.01 -6.73
CA ASP A 27 -0.44 -15.46 -6.45
C ASP A 27 -1.28 -16.25 -7.47
N ASP A 28 -0.92 -17.50 -7.71
CA ASP A 28 -1.73 -18.44 -8.48
C ASP A 28 -3.05 -18.80 -7.77
N LYS A 29 -3.10 -18.62 -6.45
CA LYS A 29 -4.28 -18.81 -5.62
C LYS A 29 -4.89 -17.46 -5.25
N PRO A 30 -6.20 -17.43 -4.91
CA PRO A 30 -6.81 -16.21 -4.39
C PRO A 30 -6.07 -15.67 -3.17
N LEU A 31 -5.78 -14.37 -3.17
CA LEU A 31 -5.18 -13.68 -2.03
C LEU A 31 -6.08 -13.80 -0.80
N PRO A 32 -5.51 -13.97 0.41
CA PRO A 32 -6.30 -13.99 1.63
C PRO A 32 -6.99 -12.65 1.89
N GLU A 33 -8.06 -12.70 2.69
CA GLU A 33 -8.72 -11.47 3.12
C GLU A 33 -7.74 -10.58 3.89
N MET A 34 -7.70 -9.31 3.51
CA MET A 34 -6.90 -8.25 4.11
C MET A 34 -7.78 -7.03 4.36
N LEU A 35 -7.51 -6.30 5.44
CA LEU A 35 -8.29 -5.14 5.84
C LEU A 35 -7.43 -3.85 5.73
N PRO A 36 -8.04 -2.68 5.46
CA PRO A 36 -7.31 -1.42 5.39
C PRO A 36 -6.65 -1.08 6.72
N GLY A 37 -5.42 -0.59 6.68
CA GLY A 37 -4.59 -0.31 7.85
C GLY A 37 -3.64 -1.44 8.21
N GLN A 38 -3.84 -2.64 7.69
CA GLN A 38 -2.90 -3.75 7.85
C GLN A 38 -1.64 -3.57 7.00
N PHE A 39 -0.63 -4.38 7.30
CA PHE A 39 0.67 -4.36 6.63
C PHE A 39 1.15 -5.78 6.34
N VAL A 40 2.21 -5.88 5.57
CA VAL A 40 2.95 -7.10 5.29
C VAL A 40 4.38 -6.99 5.80
N GLU A 41 4.98 -8.08 6.23
CA GLU A 41 6.42 -8.17 6.48
C GLU A 41 7.10 -8.93 5.34
N ILE A 42 7.97 -8.23 4.63
CA ILE A 42 8.66 -8.71 3.44
C ILE A 42 10.06 -9.18 3.81
N ARG A 43 10.44 -10.39 3.41
CA ARG A 43 11.83 -10.83 3.41
C ARG A 43 12.56 -10.18 2.24
N VAL A 44 13.70 -9.57 2.52
CA VAL A 44 14.51 -8.92 1.48
C VAL A 44 15.66 -9.85 1.12
N ASP A 45 15.54 -10.54 0.01
CA ASP A 45 16.56 -11.42 -0.49
C ASP A 45 17.66 -10.64 -1.26
N ASN A 46 18.87 -11.19 -1.28
CA ASN A 46 20.05 -10.58 -1.91
C ASN A 46 20.42 -9.18 -1.32
N SER A 47 20.23 -9.03 -0.01
CA SER A 47 20.65 -7.85 0.76
C SER A 47 21.34 -8.32 2.05
N PRO A 48 22.67 -8.62 2.01
CA PRO A 48 23.39 -9.30 3.09
C PRO A 48 23.33 -8.57 4.44
N SER A 49 23.17 -7.26 4.45
CA SER A 49 23.04 -6.46 5.68
C SER A 49 21.59 -6.28 6.15
N THR A 50 20.60 -6.78 5.41
CA THR A 50 19.18 -6.68 5.77
C THR A 50 18.70 -7.99 6.40
N PHE A 51 18.93 -8.16 7.71
CA PHE A 51 18.58 -9.38 8.44
C PHE A 51 17.08 -9.47 8.76
N LEU A 52 16.43 -8.35 8.99
CA LEU A 52 15.02 -8.31 9.40
C LEU A 52 14.11 -8.05 8.21
N ARG A 53 12.91 -8.63 8.26
CA ARG A 53 11.83 -8.30 7.32
C ARG A 53 11.50 -6.81 7.36
N ARG A 54 10.98 -6.29 6.27
CA ARG A 54 10.51 -4.88 6.18
C ARG A 54 9.01 -4.83 6.29
N PRO A 55 8.48 -4.10 7.28
CA PRO A 55 7.04 -3.84 7.36
C PRO A 55 6.66 -2.81 6.30
N ILE A 56 5.71 -3.18 5.44
CA ILE A 56 5.18 -2.31 4.39
C ILE A 56 3.65 -2.32 4.50
N SER A 57 3.06 -1.13 4.60
CA SER A 57 1.60 -0.99 4.64
C SER A 57 0.95 -1.50 3.36
N ILE A 58 -0.19 -2.15 3.50
CA ILE A 58 -1.04 -2.53 2.36
C ILE A 58 -1.60 -1.23 1.77
N ASN A 59 -1.21 -0.93 0.53
CA ASN A 59 -1.67 0.25 -0.20
C ASN A 59 -3.05 0.01 -0.82
N ASN A 60 -3.23 -1.15 -1.45
CA ASN A 60 -4.51 -1.59 -2.01
C ASN A 60 -4.55 -3.11 -2.13
N VAL A 61 -5.73 -3.66 -2.18
CA VAL A 61 -5.98 -5.06 -2.59
C VAL A 61 -7.06 -5.04 -3.66
N ASP A 62 -6.72 -5.53 -4.82
CA ASP A 62 -7.65 -5.76 -5.93
C ASP A 62 -7.91 -7.26 -6.04
N TYR A 63 -9.06 -7.71 -5.55
CA TYR A 63 -9.40 -9.13 -5.54
C TYR A 63 -9.84 -9.64 -6.92
N ASP A 64 -10.34 -8.77 -7.80
CA ASP A 64 -10.74 -9.14 -9.16
C ASP A 64 -9.51 -9.41 -10.03
N ALA A 65 -8.48 -8.58 -9.87
CA ALA A 65 -7.18 -8.79 -10.51
C ALA A 65 -6.26 -9.73 -9.73
N ASN A 66 -6.64 -10.15 -8.52
CA ASN A 66 -5.83 -10.92 -7.57
C ASN A 66 -4.47 -10.24 -7.28
N GLU A 67 -4.50 -8.94 -7.01
CA GLU A 67 -3.30 -8.12 -6.79
C GLU A 67 -3.26 -7.49 -5.40
N LEU A 68 -2.09 -7.58 -4.75
CA LEU A 68 -1.72 -6.83 -3.56
C LEU A 68 -0.76 -5.69 -3.97
N TRP A 69 -1.09 -4.46 -3.61
CA TRP A 69 -0.30 -3.28 -3.93
C TRP A 69 0.45 -2.78 -2.70
N LEU A 70 1.74 -2.50 -2.88
CA LEU A 70 2.65 -2.02 -1.85
C LEU A 70 3.36 -0.76 -2.33
N LEU A 71 3.11 0.36 -1.66
CA LEU A 71 3.83 1.62 -1.89
C LEU A 71 5.07 1.66 -0.99
N VAL A 72 6.25 1.65 -1.60
CA VAL A 72 7.54 1.54 -0.90
C VAL A 72 8.37 2.79 -1.09
N ALA A 73 8.86 3.36 0.04
CA ALA A 73 9.89 4.40 0.02
C ALA A 73 11.28 3.77 0.12
N ALA A 74 12.12 3.96 -0.87
CA ALA A 74 13.47 3.41 -0.96
C ALA A 74 14.48 4.24 -0.15
N VAL A 75 14.33 4.24 1.17
CA VAL A 75 15.14 5.07 2.09
C VAL A 75 16.28 4.32 2.75
N GLY A 76 16.14 3.01 2.97
CA GLY A 76 17.15 2.14 3.55
C GLY A 76 17.60 1.08 2.56
N GLU A 77 18.66 0.33 2.90
CA GLU A 77 19.24 -0.70 2.03
C GLU A 77 18.20 -1.74 1.58
N GLY A 78 17.45 -2.30 2.52
CA GLY A 78 16.41 -3.28 2.20
C GLY A 78 15.33 -2.72 1.27
N THR A 79 14.83 -1.50 1.50
CA THR A 79 13.80 -0.90 0.64
C THR A 79 14.35 -0.45 -0.71
N LYS A 80 15.64 -0.08 -0.80
CA LYS A 80 16.33 0.14 -2.08
C LYS A 80 16.47 -1.16 -2.88
N ARG A 81 16.66 -2.29 -2.21
CA ARG A 81 16.65 -3.61 -2.89
C ARG A 81 15.26 -3.95 -3.43
N LEU A 82 14.18 -3.64 -2.68
CA LEU A 82 12.81 -3.82 -3.17
C LEU A 82 12.51 -2.97 -4.42
N GLN A 83 13.07 -1.77 -4.52
CA GLN A 83 12.94 -0.92 -5.71
C GLN A 83 13.54 -1.56 -6.99
N GLN A 84 14.47 -2.49 -6.85
CA GLN A 84 15.15 -3.15 -7.97
C GLN A 84 14.46 -4.42 -8.45
N LEU A 85 13.36 -4.82 -7.81
CA LEU A 85 12.56 -5.98 -8.20
C LEU A 85 12.04 -5.83 -9.64
N LYS A 86 11.83 -6.97 -10.28
CA LYS A 86 11.32 -7.05 -11.65
C LYS A 86 10.11 -7.98 -11.69
N LYS A 87 9.30 -7.82 -12.73
CA LYS A 87 8.21 -8.75 -13.01
C LYS A 87 8.74 -10.19 -13.06
N GLY A 88 8.06 -11.09 -12.34
CA GLY A 88 8.42 -12.49 -12.21
C GLY A 88 9.30 -12.82 -11.00
N ASP A 89 9.88 -11.82 -10.31
CA ASP A 89 10.60 -12.07 -9.04
C ASP A 89 9.63 -12.59 -7.98
N LEU A 90 10.14 -13.43 -7.07
CA LEU A 90 9.37 -13.91 -5.92
C LEU A 90 9.68 -13.07 -4.69
N LEU A 91 8.64 -12.77 -3.93
CA LEU A 91 8.73 -11.97 -2.71
C LEU A 91 8.05 -12.71 -1.55
N ASN A 92 8.86 -13.18 -0.59
CA ASN A 92 8.34 -13.89 0.58
C ASN A 92 7.72 -12.91 1.57
N CYS A 93 6.42 -13.02 1.79
CA CYS A 93 5.60 -12.13 2.59
C CYS A 93 4.94 -12.85 3.76
N VAL A 94 4.95 -12.24 4.95
CA VAL A 94 4.08 -12.61 6.06
C VAL A 94 2.92 -11.64 6.09
N LEU A 95 1.69 -12.11 5.91
CA LEU A 95 0.50 -11.27 5.77
C LEU A 95 -0.80 -12.00 6.18
N PRO A 96 -1.91 -11.26 6.44
CA PRO A 96 -1.91 -9.86 6.81
C PRO A 96 -1.48 -9.69 8.27
N LEU A 97 -0.87 -8.57 8.62
CA LEU A 97 -0.41 -8.24 9.96
C LEU A 97 -1.02 -6.92 10.45
N GLY A 98 -1.03 -6.73 11.77
CA GLY A 98 -1.58 -5.54 12.41
C GLY A 98 -3.10 -5.52 12.50
N ASN A 99 -3.61 -4.37 12.96
CA ASN A 99 -5.04 -4.11 13.10
C ASN A 99 -5.55 -3.29 11.92
N SER A 100 -6.85 -3.41 11.64
CA SER A 100 -7.52 -2.56 10.66
C SER A 100 -7.81 -1.18 11.22
N PHE A 101 -7.99 -0.20 10.34
CA PHE A 101 -8.66 1.04 10.70
C PHE A 101 -10.10 0.76 11.14
N THR A 102 -10.61 1.61 12.04
CA THR A 102 -12.01 1.55 12.46
C THR A 102 -12.89 2.08 11.33
N MET A 103 -13.82 1.26 10.86
CA MET A 103 -14.82 1.71 9.89
C MET A 103 -15.89 2.53 10.59
N PRO A 104 -16.44 3.59 9.96
CA PRO A 104 -17.60 4.30 10.48
C PRO A 104 -18.80 3.37 10.56
N THR A 105 -19.73 3.67 11.47
CA THR A 105 -20.91 2.84 11.69
C THR A 105 -21.97 2.96 10.59
N ASP A 106 -21.95 4.09 9.88
CA ASP A 106 -22.90 4.39 8.79
C ASP A 106 -22.32 5.43 7.81
N ALA A 107 -23.02 5.67 6.71
CA ALA A 107 -22.60 6.54 5.63
C ALA A 107 -22.78 8.05 5.93
N SER A 108 -23.37 8.43 7.07
CA SER A 108 -23.57 9.85 7.44
C SER A 108 -22.28 10.52 7.93
N HIS A 109 -21.26 9.73 8.27
CA HIS A 109 -19.99 10.22 8.78
C HIS A 109 -19.19 10.95 7.70
N LYS A 110 -18.67 12.11 8.08
CA LYS A 110 -17.64 12.81 7.27
C LYS A 110 -16.28 12.32 7.69
N VAL A 111 -15.54 11.74 6.76
CA VAL A 111 -14.24 11.13 7.03
C VAL A 111 -13.15 11.95 6.35
N LEU A 112 -12.20 12.44 7.16
CA LEU A 112 -10.97 13.09 6.70
C LEU A 112 -9.79 12.14 6.92
N LEU A 113 -9.08 11.80 5.85
CA LEU A 113 -7.89 10.98 5.85
C LEU A 113 -6.66 11.87 5.59
N VAL A 114 -5.74 11.90 6.56
CA VAL A 114 -4.56 12.78 6.51
C VAL A 114 -3.30 11.93 6.42
N GLY A 115 -2.48 12.17 5.41
CA GLY A 115 -1.21 11.48 5.24
C GLY A 115 -0.18 12.33 4.53
N GLY A 116 1.11 12.12 4.86
CA GLY A 116 2.23 12.82 4.24
C GLY A 116 3.29 11.85 3.72
N GLY A 117 3.83 12.14 2.52
CA GLY A 117 4.80 11.28 1.85
C GLY A 117 4.29 9.85 1.74
N VAL A 118 5.13 8.85 2.01
CA VAL A 118 4.72 7.42 1.96
C VAL A 118 3.66 7.03 3.00
N GLY A 119 3.39 7.89 4.00
CA GLY A 119 2.32 7.68 4.97
C GLY A 119 0.90 7.70 4.36
N VAL A 120 0.76 8.11 3.10
CA VAL A 120 -0.50 8.00 2.35
C VAL A 120 -0.82 6.56 1.95
N ALA A 121 0.17 5.66 1.94
CA ALA A 121 0.03 4.29 1.45
C ALA A 121 -1.23 3.56 1.97
N PRO A 122 -1.49 3.45 3.29
CA PRO A 122 -2.65 2.70 3.79
C PRO A 122 -3.99 3.41 3.55
N LEU A 123 -3.97 4.69 3.15
CA LEU A 123 -5.19 5.50 3.02
C LEU A 123 -5.97 5.20 1.73
N LEU A 124 -5.31 4.75 0.66
CA LEU A 124 -5.97 4.45 -0.60
C LEU A 124 -6.97 3.30 -0.43
N TYR A 125 -6.52 2.19 0.15
CA TYR A 125 -7.39 1.02 0.38
C TYR A 125 -8.52 1.35 1.35
N PHE A 126 -8.22 2.13 2.40
CA PHE A 126 -9.24 2.58 3.35
C PHE A 126 -10.29 3.46 2.66
N GLY A 127 -9.87 4.43 1.87
CA GLY A 127 -10.78 5.28 1.11
C GLY A 127 -11.68 4.50 0.16
N LYS A 128 -11.13 3.51 -0.56
CA LYS A 128 -11.93 2.62 -1.43
C LYS A 128 -13.00 1.85 -0.63
N LYS A 129 -12.67 1.35 0.55
CA LYS A 129 -13.63 0.68 1.43
C LYS A 129 -14.71 1.64 1.95
N LEU A 130 -14.33 2.88 2.32
CA LEU A 130 -15.28 3.92 2.70
C LEU A 130 -16.24 4.25 1.55
N LYS A 131 -15.72 4.46 0.35
CA LYS A 131 -16.54 4.73 -0.84
C LYS A 131 -17.52 3.59 -1.14
N ALA A 132 -17.09 2.34 -1.00
CA ALA A 132 -17.95 1.17 -1.17
C ALA A 132 -19.09 1.09 -0.13
N MET A 133 -18.94 1.75 1.04
CA MET A 133 -19.99 1.92 2.04
C MET A 133 -20.90 3.13 1.81
N GLY A 134 -20.65 3.90 0.75
CA GLY A 134 -21.39 5.16 0.48
C GLY A 134 -20.84 6.39 1.23
N VAL A 135 -19.69 6.27 1.89
CA VAL A 135 -18.99 7.40 2.51
C VAL A 135 -18.02 7.98 1.50
N GLU A 136 -18.17 9.27 1.15
CA GLU A 136 -17.20 9.98 0.32
C GLU A 136 -16.06 10.54 1.19
N PRO A 137 -14.86 9.96 1.14
CA PRO A 137 -13.75 10.43 1.95
C PRO A 137 -13.16 11.73 1.41
N THR A 138 -12.63 12.55 2.31
CA THR A 138 -11.74 13.65 1.96
C THR A 138 -10.32 13.29 2.34
N PHE A 139 -9.39 13.41 1.41
CA PHE A 139 -7.96 13.18 1.63
C PHE A 139 -7.23 14.51 1.75
N LEU A 140 -6.42 14.67 2.80
CA LEU A 140 -5.42 15.73 2.90
C LEU A 140 -4.03 15.09 2.72
N LEU A 141 -3.46 15.28 1.52
CA LEU A 141 -2.18 14.70 1.14
C LEU A 141 -1.08 15.74 1.29
N GLY A 142 -0.12 15.46 2.17
CA GLY A 142 1.05 16.32 2.39
C GLY A 142 2.28 15.82 1.63
N ALA A 143 3.03 16.74 1.04
CA ALA A 143 4.30 16.45 0.38
C ALA A 143 5.26 17.63 0.53
N ARG A 144 6.57 17.42 0.25
CA ARG A 144 7.55 18.52 0.29
C ARG A 144 7.39 19.49 -0.87
N THR A 145 6.95 18.96 -2.01
CA THR A 145 6.64 19.74 -3.21
C THR A 145 5.46 19.11 -3.93
N ALA A 146 4.83 19.84 -4.85
CA ALA A 146 3.71 19.32 -5.65
C ALA A 146 4.09 18.07 -6.48
N LYS A 147 5.36 17.91 -6.85
CA LYS A 147 5.86 16.75 -7.60
C LYS A 147 6.02 15.50 -6.72
N ASP A 148 6.08 15.68 -5.41
CA ASP A 148 6.25 14.59 -4.45
C ASP A 148 4.90 14.03 -3.95
N VAL A 149 3.77 14.54 -4.44
CA VAL A 149 2.44 14.02 -4.10
C VAL A 149 2.24 12.67 -4.77
N LEU A 150 2.22 11.61 -3.94
CA LEU A 150 2.13 10.23 -4.42
C LEU A 150 0.69 9.85 -4.75
N GLU A 151 0.49 9.11 -5.82
CA GLU A 151 -0.77 8.46 -6.21
C GLU A 151 -1.99 9.41 -6.30
N LYS A 152 -1.78 10.71 -6.50
CA LYS A 152 -2.87 11.71 -6.55
C LYS A 152 -4.03 11.28 -7.45
N PRO A 153 -3.83 10.81 -8.70
CA PRO A 153 -4.95 10.40 -9.56
C PRO A 153 -5.79 9.28 -8.94
N LEU A 154 -5.17 8.31 -8.28
CA LEU A 154 -5.88 7.20 -7.63
C LEU A 154 -6.73 7.68 -6.46
N PHE A 155 -6.26 8.66 -5.70
CA PHE A 155 -7.04 9.27 -4.62
C PHE A 155 -8.22 10.09 -5.16
N GLU A 156 -8.03 10.82 -6.27
CA GLU A 156 -9.08 11.63 -6.93
C GLU A 156 -10.23 10.75 -7.47
N GLU A 157 -9.94 9.51 -7.89
CA GLU A 157 -10.98 8.54 -8.27
C GLU A 157 -11.83 8.07 -7.08
N VAL A 158 -11.30 8.16 -5.87
CA VAL A 158 -11.94 7.63 -4.66
C VAL A 158 -12.75 8.70 -3.93
N GLY A 159 -12.23 9.92 -3.80
CA GLY A 159 -12.89 10.99 -3.07
C GLY A 159 -12.26 12.36 -3.31
N ARG A 160 -12.63 13.33 -2.48
CA ARG A 160 -12.10 14.69 -2.57
C ARG A 160 -10.64 14.73 -2.11
N VAL A 161 -9.75 15.35 -2.89
CA VAL A 161 -8.33 15.50 -2.56
C VAL A 161 -7.98 16.96 -2.27
N LEU A 162 -7.36 17.19 -1.12
CA LEU A 162 -6.70 18.43 -0.72
C LEU A 162 -5.20 18.18 -0.64
N ILE A 163 -4.40 19.14 -1.08
CA ILE A 163 -2.94 19.02 -1.09
C ILE A 163 -2.34 20.14 -0.26
N THR A 164 -1.31 19.79 0.53
CA THR A 164 -0.44 20.75 1.21
C THR A 164 1.02 20.46 0.89
N THR A 165 1.81 21.50 0.62
CA THR A 165 3.25 21.42 0.33
C THR A 165 4.00 22.49 1.09
#